data_ef846533a3b5aafe166c4a4dd0510227
#
_entry.id   ef846533a3b5aafe166c4a4dd0510227
#
_cell.length_a   1.000
_cell.length_b   1.000
_cell.length_c   1.000
_cell.angle_alpha   90.00
_cell.angle_beta   90.00
_cell.angle_gamma   90.00
#
_symmetry.space_group_name_H-M   'P 1'
#
loop_
_entity.id
_entity.type
_entity.pdbx_description
1 polymer ?
#
loop_
_entity_poly.entity_id
_entity_poly.type
_entity_poly.pdbx_seq_one_letter_code
_entity_poly.pdbx_strand_id
1 'polypeptide(L)'
;MAVLIFLQLLIFLKKMIKDLIVEKKNHLGLITLNRPAALNSLNLDMIRRIHKTLEIWERDDTIFAVVIKGAGEKAFCAGGDILCLHESISNGFNQHMNFFKEEFLLDEYIYQFPKPYIAIMDGYVIGGGMGIVQGADFRIVTERSNLTMPETSIGYFPDVGASYFLSRCPGFIGSYLGVTGVTIKAEDALYAKLADWYLPANQLNFFLQGLGLLTSDSFGEKTISQLLTQLGGRKKAISPSLSKQRLLIDSIFSLSTVHDIAHSLKMMKNADHKKWAEDTLNIMSKHSPLSLVGALQTIHLGRGLSLQECFAMEIVLVERWIDVGDLLEGIRALIIDKDNSPQWKYRIDELTSSRLQALLPSIF
;
A
#
# COMPACT_ATOMS: atom_id res chain seq x y z
N MET A 1 -38.15 -18.96 6.85
CA MET A 1 -36.90 -18.93 6.07
C MET A 1 -36.74 -17.64 5.29
N ALA A 2 -37.67 -17.20 4.46
CA ALA A 2 -37.58 -15.96 3.67
C ALA A 2 -37.39 -14.68 4.50
N VAL A 3 -38.09 -14.52 5.64
CA VAL A 3 -37.97 -13.35 6.53
C VAL A 3 -36.58 -13.28 7.19
N LEU A 4 -36.00 -14.43 7.55
CA LEU A 4 -34.65 -14.48 8.14
C LEU A 4 -33.57 -14.09 7.13
N ILE A 5 -33.72 -14.57 5.89
CA ILE A 5 -32.82 -14.19 4.77
C ILE A 5 -32.95 -12.72 4.44
N PHE A 6 -34.19 -12.18 4.44
CA PHE A 6 -34.44 -10.75 4.21
C PHE A 6 -33.86 -9.87 5.33
N LEU A 7 -34.00 -10.26 6.61
CA LEU A 7 -33.38 -9.56 7.73
C LEU A 7 -31.85 -9.63 7.68
N GLN A 8 -31.27 -10.77 7.36
CA GLN A 8 -29.82 -10.92 7.18
C GLN A 8 -29.31 -10.05 6.01
N LEU A 9 -30.06 -10.00 4.90
CA LEU A 9 -29.74 -9.14 3.76
C LEU A 9 -29.83 -7.65 4.12
N LEU A 10 -30.83 -7.25 4.89
CA LEU A 10 -30.98 -5.88 5.37
C LEU A 10 -29.89 -5.45 6.36
N ILE A 11 -29.47 -6.36 7.25
CA ILE A 11 -28.36 -6.13 8.17
C ILE A 11 -27.04 -6.04 7.39
N PHE A 12 -26.85 -6.93 6.39
CA PHE A 12 -25.69 -6.90 5.51
C PHE A 12 -25.62 -5.61 4.69
N LEU A 13 -26.72 -5.20 4.05
CA LEU A 13 -26.80 -3.93 3.31
C LEU A 13 -26.59 -2.71 4.22
N LYS A 14 -27.15 -2.68 5.43
CA LYS A 14 -26.91 -1.61 6.40
C LYS A 14 -25.46 -1.57 6.87
N LYS A 15 -24.78 -2.71 6.98
CA LYS A 15 -23.36 -2.79 7.33
C LYS A 15 -22.51 -2.27 6.17
N MET A 16 -22.78 -2.70 4.93
CA MET A 16 -22.07 -2.24 3.74
C MET A 16 -22.16 -0.72 3.54
N ILE A 17 -23.34 -0.12 3.77
CA ILE A 17 -23.53 1.35 3.67
C ILE A 17 -22.67 2.09 4.72
N LYS A 18 -22.37 1.44 5.85
CA LYS A 18 -21.57 2.02 6.94
C LYS A 18 -20.05 1.90 6.71
N ASP A 19 -19.60 0.90 5.96
CA ASP A 19 -18.15 0.61 5.79
C ASP A 19 -17.43 1.70 4.99
N LEU A 20 -18.12 2.43 4.15
CA LEU A 20 -17.64 3.57 3.39
C LEU A 20 -18.64 4.74 3.53
N ILE A 21 -18.16 5.88 3.99
CA ILE A 21 -18.97 7.12 4.05
C ILE A 21 -18.54 8.00 2.88
N VAL A 22 -19.51 8.37 2.03
CA VAL A 22 -19.31 9.23 0.87
C VAL A 22 -20.18 10.45 1.06
N GLU A 23 -19.57 11.62 1.10
CA GLU A 23 -20.25 12.89 1.34
C GLU A 23 -19.80 13.94 0.32
N LYS A 24 -20.73 14.80 -0.08
CA LYS A 24 -20.42 16.05 -0.77
C LYS A 24 -20.60 17.19 0.20
N LYS A 25 -19.52 17.92 0.50
CA LYS A 25 -19.54 19.04 1.42
C LYS A 25 -18.95 20.27 0.75
N ASN A 26 -19.81 21.26 0.47
CA ASN A 26 -19.46 22.37 -0.40
C ASN A 26 -18.99 21.84 -1.77
N HIS A 27 -17.75 22.12 -2.15
CA HIS A 27 -17.14 21.69 -3.42
C HIS A 27 -16.18 20.50 -3.26
N LEU A 28 -16.21 19.84 -2.09
CA LEU A 28 -15.36 18.68 -1.81
C LEU A 28 -16.17 17.39 -1.86
N GLY A 29 -15.64 16.40 -2.58
CA GLY A 29 -15.98 15.02 -2.39
C GLY A 29 -15.20 14.46 -1.21
N LEU A 30 -15.87 13.93 -0.20
CA LEU A 30 -15.23 13.33 0.98
C LEU A 30 -15.51 11.83 0.99
N ILE A 31 -14.45 11.03 0.97
CA ILE A 31 -14.48 9.58 1.12
C ILE A 31 -13.87 9.23 2.47
N THR A 32 -14.64 8.57 3.33
CA THR A 32 -14.12 8.08 4.61
C THR A 32 -14.23 6.56 4.65
N LEU A 33 -13.08 5.88 4.75
CA LEU A 33 -13.01 4.45 5.02
C LEU A 33 -13.47 4.24 6.46
N ASN A 34 -14.57 3.51 6.69
CA ASN A 34 -15.25 3.49 7.98
C ASN A 34 -15.42 2.09 8.56
N ARG A 35 -14.31 1.38 8.66
CA ARG A 35 -14.18 0.08 9.32
C ARG A 35 -13.10 0.13 10.42
N PRO A 36 -13.17 1.03 11.41
CA PRO A 36 -12.07 1.24 12.37
C PRO A 36 -11.74 -0.01 13.18
N ALA A 37 -12.69 -0.90 13.43
CA ALA A 37 -12.47 -2.18 14.10
C ALA A 37 -11.61 -3.16 13.26
N ALA A 38 -11.61 -3.01 11.93
CA ALA A 38 -10.77 -3.75 10.99
C ALA A 38 -9.65 -2.86 10.42
N LEU A 39 -9.23 -1.82 11.15
CA LEU A 39 -8.21 -0.86 10.71
C LEU A 39 -8.48 -0.29 9.31
N ASN A 40 -9.77 -0.10 8.98
CA ASN A 40 -10.25 0.43 7.69
C ASN A 40 -9.84 -0.40 6.47
N SER A 41 -9.62 -1.72 6.62
CA SER A 41 -9.27 -2.61 5.50
C SER A 41 -10.35 -2.59 4.42
N LEU A 42 -9.90 -2.69 3.16
CA LEU A 42 -10.73 -2.63 1.96
C LEU A 42 -11.41 -3.98 1.71
N ASN A 43 -12.70 -3.95 1.47
CA ASN A 43 -13.42 -5.06 0.86
C ASN A 43 -13.84 -4.71 -0.58
N LEU A 44 -14.26 -5.70 -1.33
CA LEU A 44 -14.62 -5.53 -2.75
C LEU A 44 -15.75 -4.49 -2.97
N ASP A 45 -16.73 -4.41 -2.04
CA ASP A 45 -17.79 -3.39 -2.11
C ASP A 45 -17.23 -1.98 -1.95
N MET A 46 -16.30 -1.77 -1.02
CA MET A 46 -15.65 -0.47 -0.84
C MET A 46 -14.88 -0.05 -2.09
N ILE A 47 -14.11 -0.96 -2.70
CA ILE A 47 -13.37 -0.71 -3.95
C ILE A 47 -14.33 -0.26 -5.05
N ARG A 48 -15.40 -1.02 -5.30
CA ARG A 48 -16.42 -0.68 -6.31
C ARG A 48 -17.09 0.66 -6.05
N ARG A 49 -17.41 0.94 -4.81
CA ARG A 49 -18.07 2.19 -4.43
C ARG A 49 -17.14 3.39 -4.51
N ILE A 50 -15.87 3.25 -4.16
CA ILE A 50 -14.86 4.30 -4.35
C ILE A 50 -14.74 4.60 -5.85
N HIS A 51 -14.50 3.58 -6.67
CA HIS A 51 -14.37 3.73 -8.12
C HIS A 51 -15.60 4.42 -8.72
N LYS A 52 -16.78 3.90 -8.42
CA LYS A 52 -18.05 4.49 -8.92
C LYS A 52 -18.26 5.93 -8.46
N THR A 53 -17.86 6.25 -7.24
CA THR A 53 -17.93 7.62 -6.70
C THR A 53 -17.00 8.55 -7.46
N LEU A 54 -15.77 8.12 -7.72
CA LEU A 54 -14.81 8.91 -8.49
C LEU A 54 -15.29 9.15 -9.93
N GLU A 55 -15.83 8.14 -10.62
CA GLU A 55 -16.43 8.31 -11.96
C GLU A 55 -17.58 9.34 -11.99
N ILE A 56 -18.41 9.37 -10.93
CA ILE A 56 -19.49 10.37 -10.80
C ILE A 56 -18.91 11.76 -10.58
N TRP A 57 -17.94 11.87 -9.66
CA TRP A 57 -17.35 13.15 -9.29
C TRP A 57 -16.40 13.72 -10.34
N GLU A 58 -15.81 12.89 -11.18
CA GLU A 58 -15.10 13.34 -12.37
C GLU A 58 -15.95 14.28 -13.24
N ARG A 59 -17.23 13.93 -13.42
CA ARG A 59 -18.21 14.61 -14.28
C ARG A 59 -19.04 15.68 -13.55
N ASP A 60 -18.90 15.81 -12.24
CA ASP A 60 -19.65 16.78 -11.43
C ASP A 60 -18.83 18.08 -11.30
N ASP A 61 -19.11 19.07 -12.14
CA ASP A 61 -18.44 20.38 -12.14
C ASP A 61 -18.56 21.14 -10.82
N THR A 62 -19.40 20.70 -9.90
CA THR A 62 -19.53 21.28 -8.57
C THR A 62 -18.60 20.66 -7.53
N ILE A 63 -17.88 19.57 -7.89
CA ILE A 63 -16.79 18.98 -7.10
C ILE A 63 -15.44 19.45 -7.67
N PHE A 64 -14.66 20.14 -6.84
CA PHE A 64 -13.35 20.68 -7.24
C PHE A 64 -12.19 19.81 -6.80
N ALA A 65 -12.34 19.03 -5.76
CA ALA A 65 -11.36 18.06 -5.29
C ALA A 65 -12.02 16.91 -4.54
N VAL A 66 -11.29 15.81 -4.43
CA VAL A 66 -11.66 14.66 -3.61
C VAL A 66 -10.67 14.51 -2.46
N VAL A 67 -11.19 14.26 -1.26
CA VAL A 67 -10.38 13.93 -0.09
C VAL A 67 -10.73 12.52 0.36
N ILE A 68 -9.72 11.66 0.53
CA ILE A 68 -9.87 10.35 1.14
C ILE A 68 -9.17 10.30 2.50
N LYS A 69 -9.83 9.68 3.49
CA LYS A 69 -9.30 9.50 4.85
C LYS A 69 -9.83 8.24 5.51
N GLY A 70 -9.16 7.77 6.57
CA GLY A 70 -9.66 6.72 7.45
C GLY A 70 -10.51 7.29 8.59
N ALA A 71 -11.45 6.50 9.09
CA ALA A 71 -12.17 6.79 10.33
C ALA A 71 -11.33 6.37 11.54
N GLY A 72 -11.38 7.19 12.60
CA GLY A 72 -10.57 7.00 13.81
C GLY A 72 -9.13 7.50 13.63
N GLU A 73 -8.26 7.18 14.59
CA GLU A 73 -6.89 7.70 14.65
C GLU A 73 -5.82 6.59 14.49
N LYS A 74 -6.25 5.32 14.45
CA LYS A 74 -5.33 4.18 14.39
C LYS A 74 -4.78 3.93 13.00
N ALA A 75 -5.65 3.98 11.99
CA ALA A 75 -5.27 3.63 10.64
C ALA A 75 -6.03 4.46 9.61
N PHE A 76 -5.31 4.86 8.58
CA PHE A 76 -5.92 5.23 7.32
C PHE A 76 -6.55 3.98 6.68
N CYS A 77 -5.72 2.97 6.37
CA CYS A 77 -6.14 1.70 5.79
C CYS A 77 -5.08 0.62 6.02
N ALA A 78 -5.48 -0.56 6.49
CA ALA A 78 -4.59 -1.70 6.70
C ALA A 78 -4.53 -2.68 5.50
N GLY A 79 -4.89 -2.21 4.28
CA GLY A 79 -4.84 -3.01 3.07
C GLY A 79 -6.14 -3.76 2.78
N GLY A 80 -6.07 -4.75 1.91
CA GLY A 80 -7.20 -5.61 1.56
C GLY A 80 -7.70 -6.47 2.72
N ASP A 81 -8.96 -6.86 2.69
CA ASP A 81 -9.54 -7.79 3.67
C ASP A 81 -9.06 -9.23 3.37
N ILE A 82 -7.84 -9.53 3.85
CA ILE A 82 -7.14 -10.78 3.58
C ILE A 82 -7.85 -12.04 4.12
N LEU A 83 -8.74 -11.90 5.11
CA LEU A 83 -9.56 -13.02 5.57
C LEU A 83 -10.58 -13.42 4.49
N CYS A 84 -11.23 -12.44 3.85
CA CYS A 84 -12.14 -12.68 2.73
C CYS A 84 -11.40 -13.28 1.52
N LEU A 85 -10.15 -12.83 1.26
CA LEU A 85 -9.31 -13.41 0.20
C LEU A 85 -8.97 -14.87 0.49
N HIS A 86 -8.50 -15.18 1.69
CA HIS A 86 -8.20 -16.55 2.11
C HIS A 86 -9.42 -17.46 1.99
N GLU A 87 -10.58 -17.02 2.46
CA GLU A 87 -11.83 -17.77 2.39
C GLU A 87 -12.24 -18.02 0.92
N SER A 88 -12.11 -17.02 0.05
CA SER A 88 -12.40 -17.15 -1.37
C SER A 88 -11.48 -18.17 -2.07
N ILE A 89 -10.18 -18.12 -1.82
CA ILE A 89 -9.20 -19.03 -2.42
C ILE A 89 -9.41 -20.45 -1.88
N SER A 90 -9.53 -20.62 -0.56
CA SER A 90 -9.66 -21.94 0.10
C SER A 90 -10.94 -22.68 -0.32
N ASN A 91 -12.03 -21.96 -0.62
CA ASN A 91 -13.30 -22.55 -1.07
C ASN A 91 -13.40 -22.67 -2.60
N GLY A 92 -12.37 -22.33 -3.35
CA GLY A 92 -12.39 -22.39 -4.82
C GLY A 92 -13.32 -21.37 -5.48
N PHE A 93 -13.70 -20.30 -4.77
CA PHE A 93 -14.45 -19.18 -5.35
C PHE A 93 -13.48 -18.26 -6.13
N ASN A 94 -13.97 -17.60 -7.18
CA ASN A 94 -13.14 -16.70 -7.98
C ASN A 94 -13.25 -15.21 -7.55
N GLN A 95 -13.75 -14.94 -6.34
CA GLN A 95 -13.96 -13.57 -5.85
C GLN A 95 -12.65 -12.84 -5.54
N HIS A 96 -11.60 -13.58 -5.17
CA HIS A 96 -10.26 -13.01 -4.94
C HIS A 96 -9.68 -12.39 -6.21
N MET A 97 -9.86 -13.01 -7.38
CA MET A 97 -9.38 -12.43 -8.64
C MET A 97 -10.16 -11.18 -9.03
N ASN A 98 -11.47 -11.12 -8.75
CA ASN A 98 -12.25 -9.90 -8.93
C ASN A 98 -11.75 -8.79 -8.00
N PHE A 99 -11.39 -9.15 -6.74
CA PHE A 99 -10.84 -8.20 -5.78
C PHE A 99 -9.57 -7.56 -6.33
N PHE A 100 -8.56 -8.33 -6.69
CA PHE A 100 -7.29 -7.82 -7.20
C PHE A 100 -7.48 -7.00 -8.50
N LYS A 101 -8.26 -7.51 -9.46
CA LYS A 101 -8.49 -6.82 -10.74
C LYS A 101 -9.20 -5.47 -10.54
N GLU A 102 -10.22 -5.42 -9.69
CA GLU A 102 -10.99 -4.20 -9.45
C GLU A 102 -10.22 -3.22 -8.56
N GLU A 103 -9.38 -3.70 -7.62
CA GLU A 103 -8.47 -2.87 -6.83
C GLU A 103 -7.43 -2.20 -7.73
N PHE A 104 -6.76 -2.96 -8.61
CA PHE A 104 -5.76 -2.41 -9.54
C PHE A 104 -6.36 -1.40 -10.53
N LEU A 105 -7.59 -1.68 -11.02
CA LEU A 105 -8.30 -0.72 -11.86
C LEU A 105 -8.63 0.58 -11.12
N LEU A 106 -9.00 0.51 -9.84
CA LEU A 106 -9.23 1.68 -9.02
C LEU A 106 -7.93 2.46 -8.79
N ASP A 107 -6.84 1.76 -8.45
CA ASP A 107 -5.55 2.39 -8.19
C ASP A 107 -5.05 3.11 -9.45
N GLU A 108 -5.09 2.45 -10.62
CA GLU A 108 -4.72 3.08 -11.90
C GLU A 108 -5.60 4.28 -12.22
N TYR A 109 -6.92 4.19 -11.95
CA TYR A 109 -7.86 5.29 -12.15
C TYR A 109 -7.52 6.49 -11.26
N ILE A 110 -7.10 6.28 -10.02
CA ILE A 110 -6.68 7.35 -9.11
C ILE A 110 -5.46 8.10 -9.66
N TYR A 111 -4.48 7.41 -10.27
CA TYR A 111 -3.34 8.08 -10.92
C TYR A 111 -3.75 8.96 -12.11
N GLN A 112 -4.87 8.66 -12.74
CA GLN A 112 -5.37 9.38 -13.93
C GLN A 112 -6.51 10.35 -13.60
N PHE A 113 -6.92 10.43 -12.33
CA PHE A 113 -8.08 11.22 -11.92
C PHE A 113 -7.86 12.71 -12.19
N PRO A 114 -8.76 13.41 -12.94
CA PRO A 114 -8.47 14.75 -13.49
C PRO A 114 -8.63 15.89 -12.48
N LYS A 115 -9.09 15.61 -11.26
CA LYS A 115 -9.25 16.61 -10.21
C LYS A 115 -8.32 16.32 -9.04
N PRO A 116 -7.91 17.34 -8.26
CA PRO A 116 -7.06 17.13 -7.10
C PRO A 116 -7.59 16.02 -6.19
N TYR A 117 -6.82 14.95 -6.06
CA TYR A 117 -7.08 13.84 -5.15
C TYR A 117 -6.14 13.95 -3.96
N ILE A 118 -6.70 14.13 -2.78
CA ILE A 118 -5.97 14.44 -1.54
C ILE A 118 -6.12 13.26 -0.58
N ALA A 119 -5.03 12.59 -0.26
CA ALA A 119 -5.00 11.47 0.68
C ALA A 119 -4.48 11.91 2.04
N ILE A 120 -5.31 11.79 3.09
CA ILE A 120 -4.92 12.03 4.48
C ILE A 120 -4.49 10.70 5.09
N MET A 121 -3.21 10.44 5.06
CA MET A 121 -2.55 9.20 5.44
C MET A 121 -2.25 9.17 6.95
N ASP A 122 -3.26 9.31 7.79
CA ASP A 122 -3.14 9.41 9.24
C ASP A 122 -3.26 8.04 9.92
N GLY A 123 -2.28 7.62 10.70
CA GLY A 123 -2.17 6.28 11.28
C GLY A 123 -1.51 5.26 10.33
N TYR A 124 -1.91 3.99 10.42
CA TYR A 124 -1.36 2.93 9.58
C TYR A 124 -1.83 3.03 8.13
N VAL A 125 -0.90 2.88 7.18
CA VAL A 125 -1.11 2.81 5.72
C VAL A 125 -0.38 1.58 5.20
N ILE A 126 -1.11 0.50 4.94
CA ILE A 126 -0.52 -0.82 4.72
C ILE A 126 -1.04 -1.43 3.40
N GLY A 127 -0.16 -2.01 2.59
CA GLY A 127 -0.52 -2.81 1.42
C GLY A 127 -1.48 -2.09 0.47
N GLY A 128 -2.68 -2.62 0.21
CA GLY A 128 -3.71 -1.97 -0.61
C GLY A 128 -4.07 -0.54 -0.14
N GLY A 129 -3.84 -0.21 1.15
CA GLY A 129 -3.95 1.16 1.63
C GLY A 129 -2.88 2.09 1.01
N MET A 130 -1.71 1.57 0.63
CA MET A 130 -0.73 2.32 -0.17
C MET A 130 -1.23 2.49 -1.61
N GLY A 131 -1.84 1.46 -2.22
CA GLY A 131 -2.38 1.52 -3.59
C GLY A 131 -3.29 2.73 -3.80
N ILE A 132 -4.35 2.84 -3.00
CA ILE A 132 -5.36 3.91 -3.13
C ILE A 132 -4.86 5.33 -2.81
N VAL A 133 -3.60 5.48 -2.37
CA VAL A 133 -3.03 6.81 -2.06
C VAL A 133 -1.85 7.19 -2.94
N GLN A 134 -1.13 6.23 -3.56
CA GLN A 134 0.10 6.58 -4.28
C GLN A 134 -0.15 7.37 -5.57
N GLY A 135 -1.34 7.29 -6.16
CA GLY A 135 -1.77 8.14 -7.27
C GLY A 135 -2.28 9.54 -6.86
N ALA A 136 -2.32 9.86 -5.57
CA ALA A 136 -2.84 11.16 -5.11
C ALA A 136 -1.89 12.31 -5.42
N ASP A 137 -2.47 13.49 -5.74
CA ASP A 137 -1.73 14.74 -5.94
C ASP A 137 -1.15 15.29 -4.63
N PHE A 138 -1.82 15.00 -3.51
CA PHE A 138 -1.40 15.42 -2.18
C PHE A 138 -1.45 14.23 -1.21
N ARG A 139 -0.32 13.60 -0.97
CA ARG A 139 -0.15 12.54 0.04
C ARG A 139 0.30 13.17 1.34
N ILE A 140 -0.63 13.30 2.29
CA ILE A 140 -0.41 14.03 3.55
C ILE A 140 -0.22 13.02 4.69
N VAL A 141 0.94 13.03 5.32
CA VAL A 141 1.27 12.25 6.52
C VAL A 141 1.25 13.12 7.77
N THR A 142 1.03 12.47 8.92
CA THR A 142 1.04 13.08 10.25
C THR A 142 2.11 12.42 11.14
N GLU A 143 2.28 12.89 12.36
CA GLU A 143 3.11 12.24 13.37
C GLU A 143 2.66 10.81 13.71
N ARG A 144 1.40 10.45 13.41
CA ARG A 144 0.83 9.11 13.65
C ARG A 144 1.05 8.15 12.48
N SER A 145 1.48 8.65 11.33
CA SER A 145 1.60 7.86 10.10
C SER A 145 2.67 6.77 10.23
N ASN A 146 2.29 5.56 9.81
CA ASN A 146 3.14 4.38 9.74
C ASN A 146 2.84 3.67 8.42
N LEU A 147 3.79 3.71 7.48
CA LEU A 147 3.62 3.17 6.13
C LEU A 147 4.42 1.87 5.99
N THR A 148 3.82 0.87 5.36
CA THR A 148 4.51 -0.42 5.10
C THR A 148 3.88 -1.18 3.94
N MET A 149 4.70 -1.96 3.24
CA MET A 149 4.31 -3.01 2.29
C MET A 149 4.79 -4.36 2.87
N PRO A 150 4.00 -5.01 3.75
CA PRO A 150 4.46 -6.17 4.52
C PRO A 150 4.21 -7.52 3.81
N GLU A 151 3.86 -7.52 2.52
CA GLU A 151 3.36 -8.66 1.75
C GLU A 151 4.30 -9.86 1.82
N THR A 152 5.61 -9.64 1.81
CA THR A 152 6.61 -10.73 1.91
C THR A 152 6.49 -11.53 3.19
N SER A 153 5.99 -10.92 4.28
CA SER A 153 5.78 -11.59 5.57
C SER A 153 4.57 -12.52 5.59
N ILE A 154 3.61 -12.31 4.67
CA ILE A 154 2.42 -13.16 4.51
C ILE A 154 2.51 -14.06 3.27
N GLY A 155 3.71 -14.25 2.72
CA GLY A 155 3.91 -15.14 1.59
C GLY A 155 3.41 -14.60 0.25
N TYR A 156 3.35 -13.27 0.12
CA TYR A 156 2.92 -12.55 -1.08
C TYR A 156 4.00 -11.57 -1.54
N PHE A 157 3.80 -10.87 -2.62
CA PHE A 157 4.68 -9.80 -3.13
C PHE A 157 3.97 -8.45 -3.03
N PRO A 158 4.70 -7.33 -2.88
CA PRO A 158 4.12 -5.99 -2.95
C PRO A 158 3.48 -5.74 -4.33
N ASP A 159 2.16 -5.58 -4.34
CA ASP A 159 1.31 -5.32 -5.50
C ASP A 159 0.74 -3.90 -5.48
N VAL A 160 -0.45 -3.66 -6.00
CA VAL A 160 -1.18 -2.38 -6.03
C VAL A 160 -0.37 -1.22 -6.62
N GLY A 161 0.44 -1.51 -7.64
CA GLY A 161 1.37 -0.57 -8.26
C GLY A 161 2.68 -0.40 -7.51
N ALA A 162 3.01 -1.28 -6.55
CA ALA A 162 4.25 -1.18 -5.77
C ALA A 162 5.50 -1.30 -6.63
N SER A 163 5.47 -2.10 -7.69
CA SER A 163 6.56 -2.16 -8.67
C SER A 163 6.83 -0.79 -9.31
N TYR A 164 5.81 0.05 -9.46
CA TYR A 164 5.93 1.42 -9.94
C TYR A 164 6.41 2.38 -8.86
N PHE A 165 5.68 2.55 -7.76
CA PHE A 165 6.00 3.60 -6.79
C PHE A 165 7.25 3.28 -5.93
N LEU A 166 7.50 2.01 -5.58
CA LEU A 166 8.73 1.64 -4.86
C LEU A 166 9.98 1.76 -5.75
N SER A 167 9.88 1.40 -7.03
CA SER A 167 11.02 1.55 -7.95
C SER A 167 11.45 2.99 -8.15
N ARG A 168 10.58 3.96 -7.86
CA ARG A 168 10.80 5.42 -7.98
C ARG A 168 11.23 6.07 -6.68
N CYS A 169 11.33 5.31 -5.60
CA CYS A 169 12.00 5.77 -4.39
C CYS A 169 13.48 6.12 -4.68
N PRO A 170 14.07 7.06 -3.92
CA PRO A 170 15.47 7.40 -4.09
C PRO A 170 16.38 6.16 -3.96
N GLY A 171 17.26 5.91 -4.95
CA GLY A 171 18.18 4.78 -5.05
C GLY A 171 17.48 3.43 -4.93
N PHE A 172 17.85 2.60 -3.96
CA PHE A 172 17.29 1.28 -3.73
C PHE A 172 16.47 1.19 -2.44
N ILE A 173 16.02 2.34 -1.90
CA ILE A 173 15.12 2.37 -0.73
C ILE A 173 13.86 1.55 -0.99
N GLY A 174 13.24 1.67 -2.19
CA GLY A 174 12.04 0.90 -2.50
C GLY A 174 12.28 -0.60 -2.49
N SER A 175 13.41 -1.08 -3.02
CA SER A 175 13.79 -2.50 -2.93
C SER A 175 13.96 -2.95 -1.47
N TYR A 176 14.61 -2.13 -0.64
CA TYR A 176 14.72 -2.39 0.80
C TYR A 176 13.35 -2.49 1.46
N LEU A 177 12.46 -1.51 1.24
CA LEU A 177 11.13 -1.46 1.85
C LEU A 177 10.25 -2.63 1.39
N GLY A 178 10.23 -2.94 0.09
CA GLY A 178 9.38 -4.01 -0.46
C GLY A 178 9.87 -5.40 -0.10
N VAL A 179 11.19 -5.62 -0.02
CA VAL A 179 11.77 -6.92 0.38
C VAL A 179 11.61 -7.15 1.88
N THR A 180 11.86 -6.13 2.71
CA THR A 180 11.86 -6.30 4.16
C THR A 180 10.51 -6.07 4.81
N GLY A 181 9.59 -5.34 4.16
CA GLY A 181 8.31 -4.96 4.76
C GLY A 181 8.46 -4.09 6.01
N VAL A 182 9.58 -3.40 6.20
CA VAL A 182 9.76 -2.55 7.37
C VAL A 182 8.82 -1.36 7.36
N THR A 183 8.29 -1.03 8.52
CA THR A 183 7.42 0.13 8.69
C THR A 183 8.25 1.40 8.78
N ILE A 184 7.89 2.41 8.01
CA ILE A 184 8.48 3.75 8.03
C ILE A 184 7.49 4.77 8.59
N LYS A 185 8.03 5.83 9.19
CA LYS A 185 7.25 6.96 9.72
C LYS A 185 7.24 8.13 8.75
N ALA A 186 6.48 9.17 9.08
CA ALA A 186 6.29 10.35 8.25
C ALA A 186 7.57 10.94 7.64
N GLU A 187 8.66 11.06 8.45
CA GLU A 187 9.91 11.62 7.97
C GLU A 187 10.56 10.76 6.88
N ASP A 188 10.57 9.46 7.08
CA ASP A 188 11.10 8.52 6.10
C ASP A 188 10.18 8.40 4.88
N ALA A 189 8.85 8.52 5.05
CA ALA A 189 7.90 8.54 3.95
C ALA A 189 8.11 9.76 3.03
N LEU A 190 8.32 10.95 3.60
CA LEU A 190 8.70 12.15 2.83
C LEU A 190 10.04 11.96 2.11
N TYR A 191 11.04 11.40 2.80
CA TYR A 191 12.35 11.15 2.21
C TYR A 191 12.30 10.11 1.09
N ALA A 192 11.52 9.05 1.27
CA ALA A 192 11.30 8.00 0.28
C ALA A 192 10.41 8.45 -0.89
N LYS A 193 9.84 9.65 -0.86
CA LYS A 193 8.85 10.16 -1.83
C LYS A 193 7.56 9.32 -1.89
N LEU A 194 7.21 8.66 -0.79
CA LEU A 194 5.94 7.96 -0.59
C LEU A 194 4.87 8.85 0.06
N ALA A 195 5.25 10.08 0.42
CA ALA A 195 4.38 11.16 0.85
C ALA A 195 4.93 12.51 0.36
N ASP A 196 4.06 13.53 0.26
CA ASP A 196 4.42 14.86 -0.26
C ASP A 196 4.45 15.91 0.85
N TRP A 197 3.55 15.78 1.83
CA TRP A 197 3.36 16.73 2.90
C TRP A 197 3.30 16.07 4.26
N TYR A 198 3.95 16.69 5.23
CA TYR A 198 3.68 16.49 6.64
C TYR A 198 2.72 17.57 7.12
N LEU A 199 1.66 17.20 7.83
CA LEU A 199 0.77 18.13 8.52
C LEU A 199 0.51 17.59 9.94
N PRO A 200 0.65 18.40 11.02
CA PRO A 200 0.30 17.94 12.37
C PRO A 200 -1.15 17.45 12.43
N ALA A 201 -1.41 16.33 13.08
CA ALA A 201 -2.73 15.70 13.11
C ALA A 201 -3.82 16.63 13.70
N ASN A 202 -3.46 17.48 14.66
CA ASN A 202 -4.39 18.46 15.21
C ASN A 202 -4.79 19.59 14.24
N GLN A 203 -4.12 19.70 13.10
CA GLN A 203 -4.42 20.66 12.02
C GLN A 203 -5.32 20.07 10.92
N LEU A 204 -5.57 18.77 10.91
CA LEU A 204 -6.35 18.12 9.83
C LEU A 204 -7.77 18.68 9.69
N ASN A 205 -8.43 18.95 10.81
CA ASN A 205 -9.77 19.53 10.77
C ASN A 205 -9.77 20.96 10.21
N PHE A 206 -8.79 21.78 10.56
CA PHE A 206 -8.63 23.12 10.03
C PHE A 206 -8.30 23.09 8.54
N PHE A 207 -7.50 22.12 8.11
CA PHE A 207 -7.22 21.91 6.69
C PHE A 207 -8.48 21.57 5.89
N LEU A 208 -9.29 20.62 6.37
CA LEU A 208 -10.56 20.27 5.72
C LEU A 208 -11.54 21.44 5.67
N GLN A 209 -11.62 22.24 6.75
CA GLN A 209 -12.44 23.45 6.79
C GLN A 209 -11.94 24.47 5.78
N GLY A 210 -10.63 24.72 5.74
CA GLY A 210 -10.00 25.64 4.80
C GLY A 210 -10.24 25.24 3.35
N LEU A 211 -10.10 23.97 3.02
CA LEU A 211 -10.42 23.45 1.67
C LEU A 211 -11.88 23.74 1.30
N GLY A 212 -12.81 23.55 2.24
CA GLY A 212 -14.25 23.77 2.01
C GLY A 212 -14.63 25.24 1.82
N LEU A 213 -13.72 26.18 2.10
CA LEU A 213 -13.93 27.63 1.89
C LEU A 213 -13.35 28.12 0.55
N LEU A 214 -12.58 27.29 -0.16
CA LEU A 214 -12.03 27.66 -1.47
C LEU A 214 -13.14 27.72 -2.52
N THR A 215 -13.08 28.73 -3.39
CA THR A 215 -14.00 28.90 -4.52
C THR A 215 -13.40 28.32 -5.80
N SER A 216 -14.20 28.16 -6.86
CA SER A 216 -13.72 27.69 -8.17
C SER A 216 -12.47 28.40 -8.65
N ASP A 217 -12.47 29.73 -8.56
CA ASP A 217 -11.39 30.58 -9.09
C ASP A 217 -10.12 30.51 -8.24
N SER A 218 -10.24 30.07 -6.98
CA SER A 218 -9.11 29.95 -6.04
C SER A 218 -8.65 28.51 -5.85
N PHE A 219 -9.38 27.51 -6.37
CA PHE A 219 -9.04 26.11 -6.18
C PHE A 219 -7.90 25.68 -7.10
N GLY A 220 -6.82 25.14 -6.53
CA GLY A 220 -5.67 24.67 -7.29
C GLY A 220 -4.51 24.25 -6.39
N GLU A 221 -3.51 23.60 -6.99
CA GLU A 221 -2.34 23.07 -6.29
C GLU A 221 -1.63 24.13 -5.42
N LYS A 222 -1.48 25.34 -5.98
CA LYS A 222 -0.82 26.45 -5.27
C LYS A 222 -1.56 26.84 -4.00
N THR A 223 -2.88 26.98 -4.06
CA THR A 223 -3.69 27.40 -2.91
C THR A 223 -3.76 26.30 -1.85
N ILE A 224 -3.88 25.03 -2.26
CA ILE A 224 -3.82 23.90 -1.33
C ILE A 224 -2.46 23.87 -0.63
N SER A 225 -1.36 24.05 -1.36
CA SER A 225 0.00 24.12 -0.80
C SER A 225 0.19 25.28 0.17
N GLN A 226 -0.38 26.44 -0.14
CA GLN A 226 -0.37 27.61 0.75
C GLN A 226 -1.15 27.33 2.05
N LEU A 227 -2.34 26.72 1.96
CA LEU A 227 -3.15 26.35 3.11
C LEU A 227 -2.40 25.36 4.01
N LEU A 228 -1.79 24.33 3.43
CA LEU A 228 -0.95 23.38 4.17
C LEU A 228 0.18 24.11 4.90
N THR A 229 0.90 25.00 4.20
CA THR A 229 2.01 25.76 4.81
C THR A 229 1.55 26.66 5.96
N GLN A 230 0.42 27.37 5.81
CA GLN A 230 -0.17 28.21 6.87
C GLN A 230 -0.53 27.44 8.13
N LEU A 231 -0.89 26.15 7.98
CA LEU A 231 -1.22 25.25 9.07
C LEU A 231 0.01 24.51 9.65
N GLY A 232 1.22 24.95 9.31
CA GLY A 232 2.48 24.34 9.78
C GLY A 232 2.91 23.09 9.01
N GLY A 233 2.27 22.86 7.86
CA GLY A 233 2.66 21.78 6.95
C GLY A 233 4.00 22.03 6.28
N ARG A 234 4.68 20.96 5.91
CA ARG A 234 6.00 21.01 5.24
C ARG A 234 6.20 19.84 4.28
N LYS A 235 6.92 20.08 3.19
CA LYS A 235 7.33 19.06 2.22
C LYS A 235 8.65 18.37 2.58
N LYS A 236 9.52 19.04 3.34
CA LYS A 236 10.86 18.56 3.62
C LYS A 236 10.87 17.69 4.87
N ALA A 237 11.49 16.52 4.76
CA ALA A 237 11.80 15.65 5.89
C ALA A 237 12.81 16.30 6.84
N ILE A 238 12.61 16.10 8.15
CA ILE A 238 13.52 16.54 9.20
C ILE A 238 14.15 15.29 9.82
N SER A 239 15.45 15.07 9.60
CA SER A 239 16.20 13.94 10.17
C SER A 239 15.63 12.56 9.88
N PRO A 240 15.31 12.21 8.62
CA PRO A 240 14.81 10.89 8.29
C PRO A 240 15.86 9.82 8.59
N SER A 241 15.45 8.69 9.15
CA SER A 241 16.37 7.60 9.49
C SER A 241 16.96 6.92 8.26
N LEU A 242 16.15 6.77 7.19
CA LEU A 242 16.57 6.19 5.92
C LEU A 242 17.72 6.99 5.26
N SER A 243 17.79 8.31 5.46
CA SER A 243 18.87 9.11 4.88
C SER A 243 20.25 8.74 5.43
N LYS A 244 20.31 8.33 6.71
CA LYS A 244 21.56 7.90 7.36
C LYS A 244 22.04 6.54 6.85
N GLN A 245 21.12 5.70 6.41
CA GLN A 245 21.36 4.33 5.92
C GLN A 245 21.41 4.27 4.39
N ARG A 246 21.18 5.37 3.69
CA ARG A 246 20.98 5.41 2.26
C ARG A 246 22.08 4.72 1.45
N LEU A 247 23.35 5.09 1.69
CA LEU A 247 24.47 4.50 0.93
C LEU A 247 24.61 2.99 1.18
N LEU A 248 24.33 2.57 2.41
CA LEU A 248 24.37 1.18 2.80
C LEU A 248 23.23 0.39 2.12
N ILE A 249 22.01 0.91 2.17
CA ILE A 249 20.85 0.34 1.47
C ILE A 249 21.15 0.23 -0.02
N ASP A 250 21.63 1.29 -0.65
CA ASP A 250 21.94 1.30 -2.07
C ASP A 250 22.99 0.26 -2.45
N SER A 251 24.05 0.09 -1.65
CA SER A 251 25.11 -0.88 -1.92
C SER A 251 24.65 -2.34 -1.83
N ILE A 252 23.64 -2.63 -1.01
CA ILE A 252 23.16 -4.00 -0.75
C ILE A 252 21.92 -4.30 -1.61
N PHE A 253 20.92 -3.43 -1.62
CA PHE A 253 19.64 -3.69 -2.29
C PHE A 253 19.66 -3.36 -3.81
N SER A 254 20.80 -2.92 -4.35
CA SER A 254 21.07 -2.88 -5.78
C SER A 254 21.46 -4.24 -6.36
N LEU A 255 21.80 -5.21 -5.51
CA LEU A 255 22.18 -6.56 -5.94
C LEU A 255 20.98 -7.27 -6.58
N SER A 256 21.27 -8.08 -7.60
CA SER A 256 20.24 -8.67 -8.45
C SER A 256 19.53 -9.87 -7.83
N THR A 257 20.10 -10.48 -6.78
CA THR A 257 19.50 -11.65 -6.13
C THR A 257 19.36 -11.49 -4.62
N VAL A 258 18.31 -12.10 -4.07
CA VAL A 258 18.08 -12.14 -2.61
C VAL A 258 19.21 -12.89 -1.90
N HIS A 259 19.81 -13.89 -2.57
CA HIS A 259 20.98 -14.63 -2.06
C HIS A 259 22.17 -13.68 -1.84
N ASP A 260 22.51 -12.84 -2.82
CA ASP A 260 23.63 -11.90 -2.72
C ASP A 260 23.37 -10.82 -1.68
N ILE A 261 22.12 -10.34 -1.56
CA ILE A 261 21.69 -9.42 -0.51
C ILE A 261 21.92 -10.06 0.86
N ALA A 262 21.42 -11.28 1.08
CA ALA A 262 21.56 -11.99 2.35
C ALA A 262 23.02 -12.28 2.69
N HIS A 263 23.84 -12.66 1.68
CA HIS A 263 25.27 -12.86 1.83
C HIS A 263 25.98 -11.56 2.23
N SER A 264 25.70 -10.44 1.56
CA SER A 264 26.29 -9.14 1.86
C SER A 264 25.94 -8.66 3.28
N LEU A 265 24.69 -8.84 3.70
CA LEU A 265 24.24 -8.54 5.07
C LEU A 265 25.01 -9.39 6.11
N LYS A 266 25.15 -10.70 5.84
CA LYS A 266 25.85 -11.63 6.73
C LYS A 266 27.35 -11.30 6.87
N MET A 267 27.97 -10.82 5.80
CA MET A 267 29.40 -10.49 5.77
C MET A 267 29.73 -9.09 6.31
N MET A 268 28.74 -8.34 6.78
CA MET A 268 28.93 -6.99 7.31
C MET A 268 29.79 -7.01 8.58
N LYS A 269 31.00 -6.45 8.49
CA LYS A 269 31.97 -6.38 9.61
C LYS A 269 32.03 -5.02 10.29
N ASN A 270 31.55 -3.95 9.62
CA ASN A 270 31.58 -2.61 10.18
C ASN A 270 30.66 -2.55 11.41
N ALA A 271 31.22 -2.19 12.57
CA ALA A 271 30.52 -2.15 13.86
C ALA A 271 29.27 -1.25 13.83
N ASP A 272 29.34 -0.09 13.13
CA ASP A 272 28.26 0.89 13.06
C ASP A 272 27.04 0.37 12.25
N HIS A 273 27.28 -0.59 11.35
CA HIS A 273 26.24 -1.13 10.46
C HIS A 273 25.84 -2.57 10.78
N LYS A 274 26.64 -3.26 11.62
CA LYS A 274 26.45 -4.68 11.92
C LYS A 274 25.07 -4.96 12.51
N LYS A 275 24.62 -4.16 13.47
CA LYS A 275 23.30 -4.36 14.07
C LYS A 275 22.18 -4.20 13.06
N TRP A 276 22.23 -3.19 12.22
CA TRP A 276 21.23 -2.99 11.17
C TRP A 276 21.21 -4.17 10.18
N ALA A 277 22.38 -4.68 9.79
CA ALA A 277 22.48 -5.81 8.87
C ALA A 277 21.92 -7.10 9.50
N GLU A 278 22.24 -7.35 10.78
CA GLU A 278 21.69 -8.51 11.53
C GLU A 278 20.17 -8.40 11.69
N ASP A 279 19.64 -7.23 12.06
CA ASP A 279 18.19 -6.98 12.20
C ASP A 279 17.49 -7.17 10.85
N THR A 280 18.06 -6.66 9.76
CA THR A 280 17.54 -6.81 8.39
C THR A 280 17.52 -8.26 7.95
N LEU A 281 18.61 -8.99 8.16
CA LEU A 281 18.71 -10.41 7.82
C LEU A 281 17.71 -11.24 8.65
N ASN A 282 17.54 -10.93 9.93
CA ASN A 282 16.56 -11.60 10.78
C ASN A 282 15.12 -11.35 10.31
N ILE A 283 14.78 -10.15 9.81
CA ILE A 283 13.48 -9.88 9.19
C ILE A 283 13.30 -10.76 7.95
N MET A 284 14.25 -10.70 7.00
CA MET A 284 14.19 -11.45 5.75
C MET A 284 14.08 -12.97 5.99
N SER A 285 14.76 -13.50 7.02
CA SER A 285 14.76 -14.93 7.32
C SER A 285 13.40 -15.49 7.77
N LYS A 286 12.48 -14.64 8.17
CA LYS A 286 11.12 -15.01 8.59
C LYS A 286 10.11 -14.95 7.45
N HIS A 287 10.44 -14.26 6.37
CA HIS A 287 9.56 -14.05 5.22
C HIS A 287 9.66 -15.22 4.23
N SER A 288 8.63 -15.36 3.38
CA SER A 288 8.64 -16.37 2.32
C SER A 288 9.80 -16.10 1.33
N PRO A 289 10.69 -17.07 1.12
CA PRO A 289 11.80 -16.91 0.19
C PRO A 289 11.36 -16.57 -1.24
N LEU A 290 10.27 -17.18 -1.72
CA LEU A 290 9.73 -16.86 -3.04
C LEU A 290 9.20 -15.42 -3.08
N SER A 291 8.57 -14.95 -2.01
CA SER A 291 8.06 -13.58 -1.89
C SER A 291 9.17 -12.53 -1.87
N LEU A 292 10.28 -12.81 -1.17
CA LEU A 292 11.45 -11.94 -1.21
C LEU A 292 11.99 -11.77 -2.63
N VAL A 293 12.07 -12.89 -3.40
CA VAL A 293 12.51 -12.86 -4.79
C VAL A 293 11.51 -12.10 -5.66
N GLY A 294 10.21 -12.40 -5.54
CA GLY A 294 9.16 -11.70 -6.29
C GLY A 294 9.21 -10.19 -6.06
N ALA A 295 9.28 -9.76 -4.79
CA ALA A 295 9.36 -8.36 -4.42
C ALA A 295 10.60 -7.65 -5.02
N LEU A 296 11.78 -8.28 -4.91
CA LEU A 296 13.01 -7.71 -5.47
C LEU A 296 12.90 -7.54 -6.99
N GLN A 297 12.47 -8.59 -7.70
CA GLN A 297 12.42 -8.60 -9.15
C GLN A 297 11.36 -7.63 -9.71
N THR A 298 10.15 -7.62 -9.17
CA THR A 298 9.11 -6.71 -9.64
C THR A 298 9.50 -5.24 -9.47
N ILE A 299 10.13 -4.88 -8.33
CA ILE A 299 10.61 -3.52 -8.08
C ILE A 299 11.78 -3.17 -9.01
N HIS A 300 12.71 -4.09 -9.26
CA HIS A 300 13.81 -3.84 -10.18
C HIS A 300 13.33 -3.66 -11.62
N LEU A 301 12.42 -4.50 -12.09
CA LEU A 301 11.79 -4.38 -13.43
C LEU A 301 10.99 -3.09 -13.54
N GLY A 302 10.23 -2.74 -12.51
CA GLY A 302 9.40 -1.52 -12.48
C GLY A 302 10.16 -0.22 -12.74
N ARG A 303 11.51 -0.20 -12.56
CA ARG A 303 12.35 0.96 -12.90
C ARG A 303 12.28 1.36 -14.38
N GLY A 304 12.13 0.37 -15.26
CA GLY A 304 12.07 0.58 -16.70
C GLY A 304 10.65 0.61 -17.28
N LEU A 305 9.64 0.33 -16.47
CA LEU A 305 8.26 0.17 -16.92
C LEU A 305 7.42 1.43 -16.65
N SER A 306 6.43 1.66 -17.50
CA SER A 306 5.35 2.61 -17.25
C SER A 306 4.43 2.12 -16.13
N LEU A 307 3.52 2.99 -15.67
CA LEU A 307 2.50 2.64 -14.67
C LEU A 307 1.64 1.45 -15.16
N GLN A 308 1.13 1.54 -16.40
CA GLN A 308 0.28 0.52 -17.01
C GLN A 308 1.01 -0.82 -17.15
N GLU A 309 2.27 -0.79 -17.57
CA GLU A 309 3.10 -2.01 -17.68
C GLU A 309 3.38 -2.64 -16.31
N CYS A 310 3.55 -1.83 -15.25
CA CYS A 310 3.67 -2.32 -13.88
C CYS A 310 2.39 -3.02 -13.43
N PHE A 311 1.22 -2.42 -13.58
CA PHE A 311 -0.07 -3.06 -13.25
C PHE A 311 -0.33 -4.31 -14.10
N ALA A 312 -0.02 -4.29 -15.40
CA ALA A 312 -0.14 -5.46 -16.27
C ALA A 312 0.77 -6.62 -15.82
N MET A 313 2.00 -6.33 -15.41
CA MET A 313 2.92 -7.31 -14.85
C MET A 313 2.39 -7.88 -13.53
N GLU A 314 1.95 -7.01 -12.62
CA GLU A 314 1.46 -7.41 -11.31
C GLU A 314 0.22 -8.29 -11.41
N ILE A 315 -0.76 -8.00 -12.27
CA ILE A 315 -1.97 -8.83 -12.39
C ILE A 315 -1.69 -10.23 -12.94
N VAL A 316 -0.76 -10.35 -13.90
CA VAL A 316 -0.31 -11.65 -14.40
C VAL A 316 0.41 -12.43 -13.29
N LEU A 317 1.19 -11.73 -12.47
CA LEU A 317 1.89 -12.34 -11.35
C LEU A 317 0.92 -12.79 -10.25
N VAL A 318 -0.14 -12.02 -9.95
CA VAL A 318 -1.20 -12.41 -9.00
C VAL A 318 -1.84 -13.74 -9.41
N GLU A 319 -2.25 -13.87 -10.67
CA GLU A 319 -2.87 -15.12 -11.17
C GLU A 319 -1.94 -16.32 -10.94
N ARG A 320 -0.66 -16.16 -11.23
CA ARG A 320 0.32 -17.22 -11.02
C ARG A 320 0.62 -17.46 -9.54
N TRP A 321 0.64 -16.41 -8.72
CA TRP A 321 1.00 -16.48 -7.30
C TRP A 321 0.02 -17.31 -6.48
N ILE A 322 -1.27 -17.31 -6.83
CA ILE A 322 -2.29 -18.13 -6.17
C ILE A 322 -1.90 -19.61 -6.22
N ASP A 323 -1.31 -20.07 -7.33
CA ASP A 323 -0.91 -21.48 -7.49
C ASP A 323 0.42 -21.80 -6.80
N VAL A 324 1.43 -20.94 -7.00
CA VAL A 324 2.81 -21.26 -6.63
C VAL A 324 3.28 -20.60 -5.34
N GLY A 325 2.66 -19.49 -4.93
CA GLY A 325 3.06 -18.70 -3.77
C GLY A 325 2.65 -19.30 -2.43
N ASP A 326 2.97 -18.56 -1.39
CA ASP A 326 2.80 -18.96 0.01
C ASP A 326 1.68 -18.19 0.73
N LEU A 327 0.84 -17.43 -0.03
CA LEU A 327 -0.16 -16.52 0.54
C LEU A 327 -1.10 -17.21 1.54
N LEU A 328 -1.64 -18.39 1.18
CA LEU A 328 -2.56 -19.11 2.06
C LEU A 328 -1.89 -19.52 3.37
N GLU A 329 -0.65 -20.01 3.31
CA GLU A 329 0.11 -20.41 4.48
C GLU A 329 0.48 -19.20 5.35
N GLY A 330 0.89 -18.10 4.74
CA GLY A 330 1.20 -16.88 5.48
C GLY A 330 -0.03 -16.31 6.20
N ILE A 331 -1.18 -16.30 5.56
CA ILE A 331 -2.44 -15.87 6.19
C ILE A 331 -2.83 -16.84 7.31
N ARG A 332 -2.73 -18.16 7.10
CA ARG A 332 -2.98 -19.15 8.15
C ARG A 332 -2.13 -18.85 9.40
N ALA A 333 -0.82 -18.81 9.22
CA ALA A 333 0.12 -18.72 10.32
C ALA A 333 0.05 -17.41 11.11
N LEU A 334 -0.16 -16.29 10.43
CA LEU A 334 -0.08 -14.95 11.03
C LEU A 334 -1.43 -14.40 11.47
N ILE A 335 -2.53 -14.80 10.82
CA ILE A 335 -3.83 -14.15 10.98
C ILE A 335 -4.89 -15.10 11.54
N ILE A 336 -4.97 -16.35 11.04
CA ILE A 336 -5.99 -17.33 11.44
C ILE A 336 -5.54 -18.06 12.69
N ASP A 337 -4.48 -18.86 12.60
CA ASP A 337 -3.98 -19.70 13.71
C ASP A 337 -3.14 -18.89 14.70
N LYS A 338 -2.49 -17.81 14.22
CA LYS A 338 -1.62 -16.91 14.98
C LYS A 338 -0.47 -17.62 15.69
N ASP A 339 -0.02 -18.74 15.13
CA ASP A 339 1.13 -19.51 15.61
C ASP A 339 2.46 -18.85 15.25
N ASN A 340 2.46 -17.89 14.31
CA ASN A 340 3.64 -17.17 13.81
C ASN A 340 4.74 -18.11 13.30
N SER A 341 4.36 -19.28 12.80
CA SER A 341 5.26 -20.35 12.35
C SER A 341 4.90 -20.84 10.96
N PRO A 342 4.98 -19.96 9.93
CA PRO A 342 4.63 -20.35 8.57
C PRO A 342 5.59 -21.42 8.03
N GLN A 343 5.04 -22.37 7.30
CA GLN A 343 5.78 -23.43 6.61
C GLN A 343 5.87 -23.07 5.12
N TRP A 344 6.90 -22.29 4.78
CA TRP A 344 7.10 -21.84 3.40
C TRP A 344 7.38 -23.01 2.46
N LYS A 345 6.81 -22.99 1.25
CA LYS A 345 6.95 -24.05 0.23
C LYS A 345 8.40 -24.24 -0.26
N TYR A 346 9.20 -23.18 -0.21
CA TYR A 346 10.55 -23.17 -0.76
C TYR A 346 11.55 -22.64 0.25
N ARG A 347 12.76 -23.19 0.21
CA ARG A 347 13.93 -22.61 0.85
C ARG A 347 14.64 -21.70 -0.15
N ILE A 348 15.41 -20.73 0.34
CA ILE A 348 16.11 -19.77 -0.52
C ILE A 348 17.14 -20.45 -1.44
N ASP A 349 17.82 -21.51 -0.95
CA ASP A 349 18.81 -22.29 -1.68
C ASP A 349 18.20 -23.19 -2.77
N GLU A 350 16.90 -23.45 -2.73
CA GLU A 350 16.17 -24.20 -3.76
C GLU A 350 15.67 -23.33 -4.92
N LEU A 351 15.67 -22.01 -4.76
CA LEU A 351 15.18 -21.05 -5.76
C LEU A 351 16.29 -20.70 -6.78
N THR A 352 16.71 -21.72 -7.55
CA THR A 352 17.64 -21.55 -8.67
C THR A 352 17.01 -20.76 -9.82
N SER A 353 17.82 -20.16 -10.71
CA SER A 353 17.32 -19.39 -11.86
C SER A 353 16.37 -20.20 -12.73
N SER A 354 16.67 -21.49 -13.00
CA SER A 354 15.79 -22.36 -13.78
C SER A 354 14.46 -22.65 -13.08
N ARG A 355 14.47 -22.79 -11.77
CA ARG A 355 13.24 -22.99 -10.98
C ARG A 355 12.40 -21.72 -10.94
N LEU A 356 13.02 -20.55 -10.73
CA LEU A 356 12.33 -19.27 -10.77
C LEU A 356 11.69 -18.99 -12.12
N GLN A 357 12.41 -19.27 -13.24
CA GLN A 357 11.85 -19.18 -14.59
C GLN A 357 10.59 -20.06 -14.75
N ALA A 358 10.57 -21.25 -14.17
CA ALA A 358 9.43 -22.15 -14.22
C ALA A 358 8.27 -21.69 -13.33
N LEU A 359 8.57 -21.12 -12.14
CA LEU A 359 7.56 -20.65 -11.19
C LEU A 359 6.96 -19.31 -11.60
N LEU A 360 7.78 -18.36 -12.02
CA LEU A 360 7.43 -16.96 -12.27
C LEU A 360 7.90 -16.49 -13.65
N PRO A 361 7.47 -17.13 -14.76
CA PRO A 361 7.96 -16.84 -16.10
C PRO A 361 7.69 -15.41 -16.58
N SER A 362 6.76 -14.69 -15.96
CA SER A 362 6.42 -13.30 -16.29
C SER A 362 7.45 -12.28 -15.81
N ILE A 363 8.36 -12.66 -14.89
CA ILE A 363 9.35 -11.77 -14.29
C ILE A 363 10.79 -12.33 -14.37
N PHE A 364 10.97 -13.48 -15.00
CA PHE A 364 12.28 -14.12 -15.26
C PHE A 364 12.46 -14.52 -16.70
#